data_43735cf260ff5e5e11a8db5b95730957
#
_entry.id   43735cf260ff5e5e11a8db5b95730957
#
_cell.length_a   1.000
_cell.length_b   1.000
_cell.length_c   1.000
_cell.angle_alpha   90.00
_cell.angle_beta   90.00
_cell.angle_gamma   90.00
#
_symmetry.space_group_name_H-M   'P 1'
#
loop_
_entity.id
_entity.type
_entity.pdbx_description
1 polymer ?
#
loop_
_entity_poly.entity_id
_entity_poly.type
_entity_poly.pdbx_seq_one_letter_code
_entity_poly.pdbx_strand_id
1 'polypeptide(L)'
;MMKAFINNSNFKRIFCCLITAFLFNIFAQSTDDGSDSSFFNYTVDELLCSYLENDLELQKLTLEVEKSRLALDSTKLEQGFDVTLSTGTMTFYTSSNGTVINVKPSVKAELKKINNLAASVSTDFQVKTNTSGNSLKDTKFLLSMDIFSQAEVLQKVALLKSERTLLESQRKLQSVALSTEKKFYTELENLLNQINSIYTYRQDLFTDSLSFDKIKAQGYNKTSATYRLAEMKVLTGEHNIQTAIHSLNHDIIVFYVHCGKSITINDSEDFLKFIPSNIPEVQALKFIDFPKEKYSEIEKAQWTHTINSLTRKADKFFSLGVNGGYTMNNSTTESDTIDAGFSTTIGGVGLNAGVSVPLGRDDFTPAFTLSCSVSPNSFIKRSITEKTYSLTDQQEVLDIKTAEQNYNTAVVDYRQSLINLKWEKDSVKDSFDLYQKNEEDLLKYYKMGIVTQSEYYSAMNNRQLYEVKMIINKIKFIVYNNDVKSQFVDLETADSMQE
;
A
#
# COMPACT_ATOMS: atom_id res chain seq x y z
N MET A 1 -13.19 -3.22 14.58
CA MET A 1 -11.95 -3.07 13.82
C MET A 1 -11.50 -1.61 13.66
N MET A 2 -12.38 -0.64 13.38
CA MET A 2 -11.98 0.77 13.19
C MET A 2 -11.35 1.47 14.43
N LYS A 3 -11.65 1.03 15.66
CA LYS A 3 -11.07 1.58 16.91
C LYS A 3 -9.65 1.10 17.21
N ALA A 4 -9.21 -0.04 16.67
CA ALA A 4 -7.85 -0.57 16.87
C ALA A 4 -6.80 0.13 15.98
N PHE A 5 -7.18 0.64 14.79
CA PHE A 5 -6.28 1.35 13.88
C PHE A 5 -5.85 2.74 14.38
N ILE A 6 -6.68 3.37 15.23
CA ILE A 6 -6.44 4.75 15.70
C ILE A 6 -5.49 4.81 16.91
N ASN A 7 -5.14 3.67 17.50
CA ASN A 7 -4.37 3.63 18.76
C ASN A 7 -2.85 3.42 18.60
N ASN A 8 -2.33 3.39 17.37
CA ASN A 8 -0.91 3.24 17.11
C ASN A 8 -0.19 4.59 17.22
N SER A 9 0.73 4.76 18.17
CA SER A 9 1.40 6.04 18.43
C SER A 9 2.22 6.55 17.25
N ASN A 10 2.88 5.67 16.50
CA ASN A 10 3.61 6.04 15.28
C ASN A 10 2.66 6.24 14.08
N PHE A 11 1.60 5.44 13.97
CA PHE A 11 0.56 5.65 12.97
C PHE A 11 -0.31 6.87 13.31
N LYS A 12 -0.55 7.15 14.61
CA LYS A 12 -1.14 8.44 15.03
C LYS A 12 -0.27 9.62 14.66
N ARG A 13 1.05 9.53 14.79
CA ARG A 13 1.97 10.60 14.36
C ARG A 13 1.96 10.75 12.84
N ILE A 14 2.11 9.66 12.06
CA ILE A 14 2.04 9.69 10.59
C ILE A 14 0.65 10.10 10.10
N PHE A 15 -0.42 9.59 10.71
CA PHE A 15 -1.80 9.89 10.32
C PHE A 15 -2.28 11.27 10.81
N CYS A 16 -1.84 11.73 11.98
CA CYS A 16 -2.04 13.12 12.40
C CYS A 16 -1.27 14.09 11.50
N CYS A 17 -0.01 13.80 11.14
CA CYS A 17 0.74 14.63 10.19
C CYS A 17 0.05 14.69 8.83
N LEU A 18 -0.41 13.55 8.29
CA LEU A 18 -1.13 13.52 7.01
C LEU A 18 -2.51 14.19 7.04
N ILE A 19 -3.26 14.08 8.14
CA ILE A 19 -4.58 14.73 8.28
C ILE A 19 -4.44 16.22 8.54
N THR A 20 -3.48 16.65 9.36
CA THR A 20 -3.24 18.09 9.58
C THR A 20 -2.73 18.78 8.32
N ALA A 21 -1.88 18.12 7.51
CA ALA A 21 -1.46 18.64 6.20
C ALA A 21 -2.65 18.82 5.23
N PHE A 22 -3.60 17.89 5.22
CA PHE A 22 -4.78 17.99 4.35
C PHE A 22 -5.74 19.10 4.76
N LEU A 23 -5.84 19.41 6.06
CA LEU A 23 -6.67 20.51 6.58
C LEU A 23 -5.96 21.87 6.50
N PHE A 24 -4.62 21.92 6.57
CA PHE A 24 -3.86 23.17 6.50
C PHE A 24 -3.60 23.67 5.07
N ASN A 25 -3.54 22.79 4.06
CA ASN A 25 -3.38 23.21 2.65
C ASN A 25 -4.59 23.94 2.06
N ILE A 26 -5.72 24.00 2.77
CA ILE A 26 -6.87 24.82 2.36
C ILE A 26 -6.77 26.27 2.86
N PHE A 27 -5.87 26.57 3.82
CA PHE A 27 -5.83 27.88 4.48
C PHE A 27 -4.49 28.62 4.53
N ALA A 28 -3.40 28.08 3.96
CA ALA A 28 -2.09 28.74 4.02
C ALA A 28 -1.52 29.09 2.65
N GLN A 29 -2.15 30.01 1.94
CA GLN A 29 -1.45 30.97 1.09
C GLN A 29 -1.25 32.23 1.94
N SER A 30 -0.20 32.26 2.74
CA SER A 30 0.35 33.51 3.27
C SER A 30 1.83 33.55 2.93
N THR A 31 2.14 34.43 2.03
CA THR A 31 3.46 35.00 1.76
C THR A 31 4.12 35.41 3.09
N ASP A 32 5.15 34.70 3.47
CA ASP A 32 6.07 35.20 4.50
C ASP A 32 7.45 35.44 3.84
N ASP A 33 7.61 36.69 3.43
CA ASP A 33 8.88 37.29 3.04
C ASP A 33 9.52 37.80 4.33
N GLY A 34 10.31 36.95 4.97
CA GLY A 34 10.96 37.26 6.22
C GLY A 34 12.35 36.62 6.31
N SER A 35 13.37 37.35 5.82
CA SER A 35 14.78 37.07 6.08
C SER A 35 15.06 37.20 7.58
N ASP A 36 14.90 36.10 8.32
CA ASP A 36 15.42 35.97 9.68
C ASP A 36 16.42 34.81 9.73
N SER A 37 17.68 35.17 9.88
CA SER A 37 18.80 34.25 10.14
C SER A 37 18.74 33.67 11.54
N SER A 38 17.66 32.97 11.88
CA SER A 38 17.58 32.15 13.07
C SER A 38 18.10 30.75 12.73
N PHE A 39 19.11 30.29 13.48
CA PHE A 39 19.65 28.94 13.40
C PHE A 39 18.52 27.94 13.65
N PHE A 40 18.00 27.32 12.62
CA PHE A 40 16.90 26.34 12.69
C PHE A 40 17.48 25.01 13.16
N ASN A 41 17.40 24.73 14.45
CA ASN A 41 17.64 23.39 14.99
C ASN A 41 16.35 22.55 14.80
N TYR A 42 16.13 22.02 13.60
CA TYR A 42 15.08 21.03 13.39
C TYR A 42 15.44 19.72 14.09
N THR A 43 14.50 19.15 14.78
CA THR A 43 14.65 17.79 15.33
C THR A 43 14.53 16.75 14.21
N VAL A 44 15.10 15.55 14.43
CA VAL A 44 14.97 14.42 13.48
C VAL A 44 13.50 14.10 13.19
N ASP A 45 12.66 14.13 14.25
CA ASP A 45 11.23 13.83 14.11
C ASP A 45 10.49 14.87 13.25
N GLU A 46 10.82 16.15 13.38
CA GLU A 46 10.24 17.23 12.56
C GLU A 46 10.65 17.11 11.09
N LEU A 47 11.91 16.80 10.83
CA LEU A 47 12.41 16.60 9.47
C LEU A 47 11.80 15.34 8.85
N LEU A 48 11.68 14.26 9.59
CA LEU A 48 11.05 13.02 9.14
C LEU A 48 9.56 13.24 8.81
N CYS A 49 8.82 13.93 9.69
CA CYS A 49 7.42 14.27 9.42
C CYS A 49 7.29 15.08 8.12
N SER A 50 8.10 16.13 7.97
CA SER A 50 8.10 16.96 6.75
C SER A 50 8.49 16.15 5.51
N TYR A 51 9.47 15.25 5.61
CA TYR A 51 9.89 14.36 4.52
C TYR A 51 8.74 13.43 4.07
N LEU A 52 8.02 12.83 5.02
CA LEU A 52 6.87 11.97 4.73
C LEU A 52 5.70 12.75 4.14
N GLU A 53 5.44 13.97 4.62
CA GLU A 53 4.38 14.84 4.10
C GLU A 53 4.63 15.29 2.66
N ASN A 54 5.88 15.52 2.28
CA ASN A 54 6.26 15.95 0.94
C ASN A 54 6.39 14.79 -0.06
N ASP A 55 6.37 13.53 0.38
CA ASP A 55 6.44 12.38 -0.52
C ASP A 55 5.15 12.25 -1.35
N LEU A 56 5.28 12.55 -2.65
CA LEU A 56 4.17 12.48 -3.60
C LEU A 56 3.64 11.05 -3.79
N GLU A 57 4.44 10.03 -3.55
CA GLU A 57 4.01 8.63 -3.64
C GLU A 57 3.07 8.30 -2.48
N LEU A 58 3.38 8.74 -1.26
CA LEU A 58 2.49 8.57 -0.10
C LEU A 58 1.17 9.33 -0.28
N GLN A 59 1.21 10.55 -0.83
CA GLN A 59 0.00 11.31 -1.13
C GLN A 59 -0.88 10.59 -2.15
N LYS A 60 -0.30 10.05 -3.24
CA LYS A 60 -1.03 9.25 -4.23
C LYS A 60 -1.64 7.98 -3.63
N LEU A 61 -0.90 7.28 -2.78
CA LEU A 61 -1.39 6.07 -2.11
C LEU A 61 -2.53 6.36 -1.12
N THR A 62 -2.50 7.50 -0.45
CA THR A 62 -3.62 7.94 0.39
C THR A 62 -4.91 8.11 -0.43
N LEU A 63 -4.81 8.70 -1.63
CA LEU A 63 -5.94 8.80 -2.55
C LEU A 63 -6.36 7.43 -3.09
N GLU A 64 -5.42 6.49 -3.30
CA GLU A 64 -5.71 5.11 -3.72
C GLU A 64 -6.51 4.34 -2.65
N VAL A 65 -6.17 4.53 -1.37
CA VAL A 65 -6.93 3.97 -0.23
C VAL A 65 -8.36 4.49 -0.23
N GLU A 66 -8.55 5.80 -0.41
CA GLU A 66 -9.91 6.40 -0.44
C GLU A 66 -10.71 5.91 -1.65
N LYS A 67 -10.10 5.78 -2.84
CA LYS A 67 -10.73 5.16 -4.01
C LYS A 67 -11.15 3.71 -3.74
N SER A 68 -10.30 2.93 -3.09
CA SER A 68 -10.60 1.54 -2.75
C SER A 68 -11.73 1.45 -1.73
N ARG A 69 -11.84 2.41 -0.81
CA ARG A 69 -12.95 2.54 0.12
C ARG A 69 -14.27 2.84 -0.58
N LEU A 70 -14.26 3.81 -1.50
CA LEU A 70 -15.44 4.14 -2.30
C LEU A 70 -15.87 2.97 -3.20
N ALA A 71 -14.92 2.21 -3.74
CA ALA A 71 -15.20 0.99 -4.51
C ALA A 71 -15.85 -0.10 -3.65
N LEU A 72 -15.40 -0.27 -2.40
CA LEU A 72 -16.04 -1.18 -1.44
C LEU A 72 -17.46 -0.73 -1.11
N ASP A 73 -17.67 0.56 -0.87
CA ASP A 73 -19.01 1.09 -0.60
C ASP A 73 -19.95 0.95 -1.81
N SER A 74 -19.43 1.14 -3.04
CA SER A 74 -20.16 0.84 -4.29
C SER A 74 -20.56 -0.64 -4.37
N THR A 75 -19.61 -1.55 -4.09
CA THR A 75 -19.90 -3.00 -4.09
C THR A 75 -20.95 -3.38 -3.05
N LYS A 76 -20.93 -2.75 -1.88
CA LYS A 76 -21.97 -2.95 -0.85
C LYS A 76 -23.33 -2.45 -1.29
N LEU A 77 -23.39 -1.29 -1.97
CA LEU A 77 -24.62 -0.74 -2.52
C LEU A 77 -25.20 -1.63 -3.61
N GLU A 78 -24.35 -2.15 -4.52
CA GLU A 78 -24.75 -3.06 -5.59
C GLU A 78 -25.36 -4.39 -5.07
N GLN A 79 -25.00 -4.80 -3.86
CA GLN A 79 -25.58 -5.97 -3.17
C GLN A 79 -26.82 -5.63 -2.34
N GLY A 80 -27.19 -4.36 -2.24
CA GLY A 80 -28.33 -3.87 -1.48
C GLY A 80 -29.65 -3.97 -2.24
N PHE A 81 -30.55 -3.08 -1.85
CA PHE A 81 -31.84 -2.87 -2.51
C PHE A 81 -31.64 -1.99 -3.74
N ASP A 82 -32.05 -2.49 -4.90
CA ASP A 82 -32.00 -1.76 -6.16
C ASP A 82 -33.39 -1.61 -6.77
N VAL A 83 -33.69 -0.44 -7.31
CA VAL A 83 -34.93 -0.16 -8.01
C VAL A 83 -34.62 0.36 -9.41
N THR A 84 -34.92 -0.44 -10.40
CA THR A 84 -34.76 -0.09 -11.80
C THR A 84 -36.08 0.35 -12.40
N LEU A 85 -36.11 1.58 -12.91
CA LEU A 85 -37.19 2.11 -13.72
C LEU A 85 -36.76 2.04 -15.18
N SER A 86 -37.55 1.39 -16.00
CA SER A 86 -37.28 1.28 -17.44
C SER A 86 -38.51 1.70 -18.24
N THR A 87 -38.31 2.51 -19.24
CA THR A 87 -39.35 2.80 -20.24
C THR A 87 -39.61 1.61 -21.15
N GLY A 88 -38.74 0.58 -21.10
CA GLY A 88 -38.84 -0.63 -21.94
C GLY A 88 -38.64 -0.35 -23.41
N THR A 89 -39.07 -1.30 -24.22
CA THR A 89 -38.98 -1.21 -25.69
C THR A 89 -40.08 -0.29 -26.20
N MET A 90 -39.72 0.72 -26.97
CA MET A 90 -40.64 1.57 -27.67
C MET A 90 -40.67 1.18 -29.15
N THR A 91 -41.84 0.70 -29.67
CA THR A 91 -41.98 0.29 -31.06
C THR A 91 -43.00 1.17 -31.75
N PHE A 92 -42.66 1.62 -32.94
CA PHE A 92 -43.51 2.46 -33.79
C PHE A 92 -43.96 1.68 -35.03
N TYR A 93 -45.26 1.59 -35.19
CA TYR A 93 -45.85 1.00 -36.41
C TYR A 93 -46.64 2.08 -37.12
N THR A 94 -46.31 2.37 -38.37
CA THR A 94 -47.07 3.30 -39.21
C THR A 94 -47.81 2.50 -40.26
N SER A 95 -49.11 2.62 -40.29
CA SER A 95 -49.99 2.00 -41.32
C SER A 95 -50.89 3.06 -41.95
N SER A 96 -51.63 2.69 -43.04
CA SER A 96 -52.61 3.58 -43.66
C SER A 96 -53.69 4.08 -42.66
N ASN A 97 -53.85 3.42 -41.52
CA ASN A 97 -54.85 3.72 -40.49
C ASN A 97 -54.26 4.50 -39.31
N GLY A 98 -53.01 5.02 -39.40
CA GLY A 98 -52.37 5.83 -38.34
C GLY A 98 -51.13 5.18 -37.75
N THR A 99 -50.47 5.92 -36.87
CA THR A 99 -49.26 5.46 -36.15
C THR A 99 -49.68 4.85 -34.81
N VAL A 100 -49.14 3.67 -34.53
CA VAL A 100 -49.32 2.96 -33.27
C VAL A 100 -47.98 2.96 -32.54
N ILE A 101 -47.95 3.46 -31.33
CA ILE A 101 -46.73 3.48 -30.49
C ILE A 101 -47.01 2.49 -29.34
N ASN A 102 -46.22 1.45 -29.26
CA ASN A 102 -46.21 0.52 -28.12
C ASN A 102 -45.06 0.88 -27.19
N VAL A 103 -45.35 1.06 -25.92
CA VAL A 103 -44.35 1.32 -24.86
C VAL A 103 -44.54 0.24 -23.79
N LYS A 104 -43.42 -0.36 -23.35
CA LYS A 104 -43.43 -1.39 -22.30
C LYS A 104 -42.65 -0.90 -21.05
N PRO A 105 -43.17 0.05 -20.30
CA PRO A 105 -42.55 0.47 -19.08
C PRO A 105 -42.50 -0.66 -18.05
N SER A 106 -41.45 -0.70 -17.28
CA SER A 106 -41.32 -1.65 -16.19
C SER A 106 -40.63 -1.02 -14.98
N VAL A 107 -41.07 -1.45 -13.81
CA VAL A 107 -40.43 -1.16 -12.54
C VAL A 107 -39.98 -2.48 -11.95
N LYS A 108 -38.70 -2.62 -11.65
CA LYS A 108 -38.14 -3.79 -10.97
C LYS A 108 -37.50 -3.34 -9.66
N ALA A 109 -37.91 -3.95 -8.58
CA ALA A 109 -37.27 -3.83 -7.27
C ALA A 109 -36.55 -5.16 -6.98
N GLU A 110 -35.28 -5.10 -6.63
CA GLU A 110 -34.43 -6.28 -6.43
C GLU A 110 -33.68 -6.18 -5.09
N LEU A 111 -33.73 -7.23 -4.30
CA LEU A 111 -32.96 -7.43 -3.08
C LEU A 111 -31.96 -8.56 -3.33
N LYS A 112 -30.77 -8.22 -3.82
CA LYS A 112 -29.73 -9.20 -4.15
C LYS A 112 -29.25 -9.98 -2.94
N LYS A 113 -29.19 -9.32 -1.77
CA LYS A 113 -28.75 -9.91 -0.51
C LYS A 113 -29.68 -11.01 0.04
N ILE A 114 -30.95 -11.06 -0.39
CA ILE A 114 -31.91 -12.07 0.00
C ILE A 114 -32.21 -12.95 -1.24
N ASN A 115 -31.28 -13.82 -1.57
CA ASN A 115 -31.44 -14.81 -2.62
C ASN A 115 -31.96 -14.23 -3.95
N ASN A 116 -31.49 -13.03 -4.33
CA ASN A 116 -31.95 -12.29 -5.51
C ASN A 116 -33.48 -12.14 -5.58
N LEU A 117 -34.12 -11.87 -4.43
CA LEU A 117 -35.55 -11.61 -4.39
C LEU A 117 -35.85 -10.39 -5.27
N ALA A 118 -36.61 -10.59 -6.32
CA ALA A 118 -37.00 -9.53 -7.22
C ALA A 118 -38.52 -9.48 -7.43
N ALA A 119 -39.05 -8.27 -7.32
CA ALA A 119 -40.43 -7.98 -7.68
C ALA A 119 -40.44 -7.02 -8.87
N SER A 120 -41.18 -7.34 -9.91
CA SER A 120 -41.28 -6.47 -11.07
C SER A 120 -42.73 -6.28 -11.51
N VAL A 121 -43.01 -5.07 -11.96
CA VAL A 121 -44.27 -4.72 -12.62
C VAL A 121 -43.95 -4.18 -13.98
N SER A 122 -44.54 -4.77 -15.00
CA SER A 122 -44.42 -4.28 -16.38
C SER A 122 -45.78 -4.16 -17.01
N THR A 123 -46.00 -3.14 -17.83
CA THR A 123 -47.27 -2.95 -18.54
C THR A 123 -47.00 -2.72 -20.03
N ASP A 124 -47.93 -3.16 -20.89
CA ASP A 124 -47.89 -2.90 -22.34
C ASP A 124 -48.88 -1.77 -22.63
N PHE A 125 -48.39 -0.60 -22.96
CA PHE A 125 -49.18 0.59 -23.24
C PHE A 125 -49.13 0.92 -24.74
N GLN A 126 -50.32 0.97 -25.34
CA GLN A 126 -50.47 1.27 -26.77
C GLN A 126 -51.16 2.62 -26.97
N VAL A 127 -50.47 3.52 -27.67
CA VAL A 127 -51.03 4.82 -28.12
C VAL A 127 -51.32 4.78 -29.60
N LYS A 128 -52.55 5.07 -29.99
CA LYS A 128 -52.99 5.17 -31.38
C LYS A 128 -53.28 6.63 -31.71
N THR A 129 -52.66 7.16 -32.77
CA THR A 129 -52.79 8.57 -33.15
C THR A 129 -54.08 8.94 -33.88
N ASN A 130 -54.79 8.01 -34.54
CA ASN A 130 -55.96 8.30 -35.37
C ASN A 130 -57.30 7.73 -34.87
N THR A 131 -57.29 7.04 -33.73
CA THR A 131 -58.55 6.60 -33.06
C THR A 131 -58.50 6.95 -31.61
N SER A 132 -59.57 7.51 -31.07
CA SER A 132 -59.70 7.90 -29.66
C SER A 132 -59.61 6.62 -28.77
N GLY A 133 -58.41 6.20 -28.45
CA GLY A 133 -58.23 5.09 -27.54
C GLY A 133 -56.79 4.73 -27.29
N ASN A 134 -56.22 5.31 -26.21
CA ASN A 134 -55.05 4.71 -25.57
C ASN A 134 -55.52 3.43 -24.89
N SER A 135 -54.91 2.29 -25.22
CA SER A 135 -55.25 1.02 -24.57
C SER A 135 -54.07 0.51 -23.73
N LEU A 136 -54.33 0.25 -22.47
CA LEU A 136 -53.50 -0.56 -21.61
C LEU A 136 -53.77 -2.01 -22.00
N LYS A 137 -52.78 -2.76 -22.51
CA LYS A 137 -52.97 -4.15 -22.84
C LYS A 137 -52.82 -5.03 -21.61
N ASP A 138 -51.62 -5.42 -21.31
CA ASP A 138 -51.38 -6.36 -20.21
C ASP A 138 -50.51 -5.70 -19.12
N THR A 139 -50.84 -5.98 -17.90
CA THR A 139 -49.98 -5.62 -16.75
C THR A 139 -49.55 -6.87 -16.04
N LYS A 140 -48.20 -7.07 -15.99
CA LYS A 140 -47.60 -8.26 -15.38
C LYS A 140 -46.96 -7.90 -14.06
N PHE A 141 -47.30 -8.62 -13.02
CA PHE A 141 -46.66 -8.62 -11.74
C PHE A 141 -45.84 -9.91 -11.65
N LEU A 142 -44.55 -9.83 -11.44
CA LEU A 142 -43.67 -10.98 -11.28
C LEU A 142 -42.92 -10.88 -9.98
N LEU A 143 -42.91 -11.96 -9.20
CA LEU A 143 -42.07 -12.17 -8.04
C LEU A 143 -41.15 -13.35 -8.34
N SER A 144 -39.85 -13.18 -8.18
CA SER A 144 -38.87 -14.23 -8.38
C SER A 144 -37.87 -14.26 -7.21
N MET A 145 -37.42 -15.46 -6.90
CA MET A 145 -36.42 -15.69 -5.86
C MET A 145 -35.57 -16.91 -6.22
N ASP A 146 -34.26 -16.82 -5.98
CA ASP A 146 -33.36 -17.95 -6.08
C ASP A 146 -33.32 -18.68 -4.73
N ILE A 147 -33.79 -19.94 -4.66
CA ILE A 147 -33.74 -20.74 -3.42
C ILE A 147 -32.29 -21.15 -3.16
N PHE A 148 -31.57 -21.54 -4.22
CA PHE A 148 -30.14 -21.81 -4.22
C PHE A 148 -29.51 -21.14 -5.43
N SER A 149 -28.57 -20.26 -5.18
CA SER A 149 -27.95 -19.47 -6.25
C SER A 149 -26.44 -19.48 -6.15
N GLN A 150 -25.80 -19.77 -7.27
CA GLN A 150 -24.37 -19.53 -7.46
C GLN A 150 -24.05 -18.04 -7.27
N ALA A 151 -25.00 -17.17 -7.62
CA ALA A 151 -24.85 -15.73 -7.53
C ALA A 151 -24.58 -15.25 -6.09
N GLU A 152 -25.23 -15.84 -5.08
CA GLU A 152 -25.00 -15.47 -3.67
C GLU A 152 -23.55 -15.69 -3.23
N VAL A 153 -22.97 -16.85 -3.60
CA VAL A 153 -21.57 -17.15 -3.25
C VAL A 153 -20.62 -16.24 -4.03
N LEU A 154 -20.91 -15.96 -5.30
CA LEU A 154 -20.11 -15.04 -6.11
C LEU A 154 -20.18 -13.60 -5.62
N GLN A 155 -21.36 -13.14 -5.16
CA GLN A 155 -21.51 -11.83 -4.51
C GLN A 155 -20.68 -11.74 -3.23
N LYS A 156 -20.72 -12.77 -2.39
CA LYS A 156 -19.89 -12.85 -1.18
C LYS A 156 -18.40 -12.82 -1.53
N VAL A 157 -17.98 -13.57 -2.55
CA VAL A 157 -16.61 -13.55 -3.06
C VAL A 157 -16.22 -12.15 -3.57
N ALA A 158 -17.11 -11.48 -4.30
CA ALA A 158 -16.88 -10.12 -4.78
C ALA A 158 -16.69 -9.13 -3.63
N LEU A 159 -17.53 -9.23 -2.60
CA LEU A 159 -17.40 -8.40 -1.40
C LEU A 159 -16.07 -8.65 -0.69
N LEU A 160 -15.70 -9.91 -0.46
CA LEU A 160 -14.43 -10.28 0.17
C LEU A 160 -13.23 -9.78 -0.64
N LYS A 161 -13.30 -9.86 -1.98
CA LYS A 161 -12.25 -9.31 -2.86
C LYS A 161 -12.16 -7.79 -2.75
N SER A 162 -13.29 -7.08 -2.68
CA SER A 162 -13.31 -5.63 -2.53
C SER A 162 -12.77 -5.19 -1.16
N GLU A 163 -13.15 -5.89 -0.08
CA GLU A 163 -12.58 -5.69 1.26
C GLU A 163 -11.06 -5.95 1.27
N ARG A 164 -10.62 -7.00 0.58
CA ARG A 164 -9.21 -7.30 0.42
C ARG A 164 -8.46 -6.21 -0.33
N THR A 165 -9.02 -5.67 -1.41
CA THR A 165 -8.42 -4.58 -2.18
C THR A 165 -8.20 -3.34 -1.31
N LEU A 166 -9.17 -2.97 -0.47
CA LEU A 166 -9.01 -1.89 0.50
C LEU A 166 -7.89 -2.19 1.49
N LEU A 167 -7.87 -3.41 2.07
CA LEU A 167 -6.84 -3.83 3.01
C LEU A 167 -5.44 -3.81 2.37
N GLU A 168 -5.30 -4.30 1.13
CA GLU A 168 -4.01 -4.26 0.40
C GLU A 168 -3.57 -2.85 0.07
N SER A 169 -4.48 -1.94 -0.26
CA SER A 169 -4.15 -0.52 -0.45
C SER A 169 -3.64 0.12 0.85
N GLN A 170 -4.25 -0.19 1.99
CA GLN A 170 -3.79 0.27 3.31
C GLN A 170 -2.42 -0.30 3.68
N ARG A 171 -2.20 -1.60 3.44
CA ARG A 171 -0.91 -2.27 3.68
C ARG A 171 0.20 -1.70 2.78
N LYS A 172 -0.13 -1.41 1.53
CA LYS A 172 0.78 -0.77 0.59
C LYS A 172 1.19 0.62 1.06
N LEU A 173 0.24 1.43 1.52
CA LEU A 173 0.53 2.74 2.12
C LEU A 173 1.47 2.61 3.31
N GLN A 174 1.22 1.66 4.22
CA GLN A 174 2.08 1.41 5.38
C GLN A 174 3.49 0.93 4.97
N SER A 175 3.59 0.02 4.01
CA SER A 175 4.88 -0.49 3.51
C SER A 175 5.70 0.60 2.84
N VAL A 176 5.06 1.47 2.04
CA VAL A 176 5.74 2.61 1.40
C VAL A 176 6.13 3.65 2.43
N ALA A 177 5.32 3.90 3.47
CA ALA A 177 5.71 4.81 4.56
C ALA A 177 6.97 4.32 5.29
N LEU A 178 7.08 3.01 5.60
CA LEU A 178 8.30 2.43 6.17
C LEU A 178 9.50 2.52 5.20
N SER A 179 9.26 2.34 3.90
CA SER A 179 10.30 2.48 2.87
C SER A 179 10.78 3.92 2.73
N THR A 180 9.87 4.90 2.80
CA THR A 180 10.19 6.34 2.76
C THR A 180 10.94 6.77 4.02
N GLU A 181 10.54 6.28 5.20
CA GLU A 181 11.31 6.47 6.44
C GLU A 181 12.72 5.88 6.32
N LYS A 182 12.86 4.68 5.75
CA LYS A 182 14.17 4.09 5.47
C LYS A 182 15.00 4.95 4.52
N LYS A 183 14.40 5.50 3.47
CA LYS A 183 15.10 6.43 2.55
C LYS A 183 15.62 7.65 3.28
N PHE A 184 14.80 8.29 4.12
CA PHE A 184 15.20 9.43 4.96
C PHE A 184 16.44 9.10 5.81
N TYR A 185 16.41 7.98 6.54
CA TYR A 185 17.55 7.58 7.37
C TYR A 185 18.78 7.17 6.55
N THR A 186 18.59 6.61 5.36
CA THR A 186 19.70 6.28 4.43
C THR A 186 20.35 7.56 3.89
N GLU A 187 19.58 8.58 3.54
CA GLU A 187 20.13 9.88 3.13
C GLU A 187 20.92 10.52 4.29
N LEU A 188 20.38 10.48 5.50
CA LEU A 188 21.07 10.98 6.70
C LEU A 188 22.37 10.20 6.98
N GLU A 189 22.37 8.86 6.84
CA GLU A 189 23.56 8.02 6.92
C GLU A 189 24.62 8.43 5.90
N ASN A 190 24.21 8.71 4.65
CA ASN A 190 25.12 9.14 3.59
C ASN A 190 25.77 10.49 3.92
N LEU A 191 25.02 11.46 4.46
CA LEU A 191 25.59 12.74 4.92
C LEU A 191 26.64 12.53 6.03
N LEU A 192 26.33 11.68 7.01
CA LEU A 192 27.27 11.32 8.09
C LEU A 192 28.52 10.61 7.58
N ASN A 193 28.40 9.75 6.58
CA ASN A 193 29.54 9.09 5.93
C ASN A 193 30.42 10.08 5.17
N GLN A 194 29.85 11.12 4.56
CA GLN A 194 30.62 12.20 3.92
C GLN A 194 31.41 13.02 4.97
N ILE A 195 30.82 13.27 6.15
CA ILE A 195 31.56 13.90 7.27
C ILE A 195 32.76 13.04 7.68
N ASN A 196 32.59 11.73 7.79
CA ASN A 196 33.69 10.83 8.11
C ASN A 196 34.79 10.88 7.04
N SER A 197 34.43 11.02 5.77
CA SER A 197 35.40 11.19 4.68
C SER A 197 36.16 12.51 4.81
N ILE A 198 35.52 13.61 5.21
CA ILE A 198 36.17 14.90 5.45
C ILE A 198 37.17 14.78 6.61
N TYR A 199 36.80 14.12 7.72
CA TYR A 199 37.74 13.88 8.82
C TYR A 199 38.95 13.05 8.37
N THR A 200 38.76 12.05 7.54
CA THR A 200 39.85 11.25 6.97
C THR A 200 40.76 12.11 6.09
N TYR A 201 40.20 12.91 5.17
CA TYR A 201 41.00 13.81 4.32
C TYR A 201 41.76 14.87 5.12
N ARG A 202 41.17 15.38 6.21
CA ARG A 202 41.87 16.31 7.12
C ARG A 202 43.05 15.64 7.81
N GLN A 203 42.91 14.38 8.21
CA GLN A 203 44.00 13.60 8.82
C GLN A 203 45.13 13.36 7.80
N ASP A 204 44.78 12.99 6.55
CA ASP A 204 45.75 12.77 5.48
C ASP A 204 46.49 14.05 5.12
N LEU A 205 45.78 15.18 4.94
CA LEU A 205 46.36 16.49 4.68
C LEU A 205 47.33 16.91 5.81
N PHE A 206 46.92 16.68 7.05
CA PHE A 206 47.79 16.99 8.18
C PHE A 206 49.11 16.18 8.16
N THR A 207 49.01 14.88 7.88
CA THR A 207 50.18 13.98 7.75
C THR A 207 51.10 14.39 6.58
N ASP A 208 50.49 14.73 5.44
CA ASP A 208 51.22 15.19 4.26
C ASP A 208 51.88 16.56 4.50
N SER A 209 51.20 17.46 5.17
CA SER A 209 51.76 18.79 5.58
C SER A 209 52.97 18.66 6.46
N LEU A 210 52.91 17.76 7.47
CA LEU A 210 54.07 17.50 8.33
C LEU A 210 55.24 16.88 7.56
N SER A 211 54.94 15.95 6.65
CA SER A 211 55.92 15.34 5.78
C SER A 211 56.61 16.38 4.87
N PHE A 212 55.82 17.34 4.35
CA PHE A 212 56.33 18.44 3.56
C PHE A 212 57.18 19.40 4.35
N ASP A 213 56.78 19.76 5.59
CA ASP A 213 57.57 20.62 6.49
C ASP A 213 58.90 19.98 6.89
N LYS A 214 58.92 18.63 7.09
CA LYS A 214 60.14 17.87 7.31
C LYS A 214 61.08 17.97 6.09
N ILE A 215 60.59 17.85 4.87
CA ILE A 215 61.37 17.99 3.65
C ILE A 215 61.94 19.42 3.49
N LYS A 216 61.13 20.42 3.82
CA LYS A 216 61.60 21.82 3.87
C LYS A 216 62.71 21.98 4.88
N ALA A 217 62.56 21.45 6.11
CA ALA A 217 63.57 21.55 7.18
C ALA A 217 64.87 20.80 6.81
N GLN A 218 64.81 19.73 5.99
CA GLN A 218 65.93 19.01 5.47
C GLN A 218 66.71 19.74 4.36
N GLY A 219 66.24 20.94 3.96
CA GLY A 219 66.91 21.80 3.00
C GLY A 219 66.84 21.32 1.51
N TYR A 220 65.84 20.48 1.19
CA TYR A 220 65.64 20.07 -0.21
C TYR A 220 65.31 21.27 -1.12
N ASN A 221 65.97 21.32 -2.30
CA ASN A 221 65.70 22.37 -3.28
C ASN A 221 64.25 22.28 -3.80
N LYS A 222 63.60 23.41 -3.97
CA LYS A 222 62.24 23.53 -4.51
C LYS A 222 62.08 22.91 -5.89
N THR A 223 63.17 22.77 -6.65
CA THR A 223 63.18 22.11 -7.96
C THR A 223 63.37 20.60 -7.89
N SER A 224 63.66 20.03 -6.72
CA SER A 224 63.81 18.59 -6.55
C SER A 224 62.51 17.83 -6.69
N ALA A 225 62.53 16.63 -7.25
CA ALA A 225 61.36 15.78 -7.39
C ALA A 225 60.69 15.49 -6.05
N THR A 226 61.50 15.27 -4.98
CA THR A 226 60.99 15.00 -3.60
C THR A 226 60.21 16.20 -3.04
N TYR A 227 60.73 17.42 -3.22
CA TYR A 227 60.03 18.64 -2.75
C TYR A 227 58.71 18.83 -3.49
N ARG A 228 58.76 18.74 -4.85
CA ARG A 228 57.55 18.92 -5.68
C ARG A 228 56.51 17.85 -5.42
N LEU A 229 56.91 16.60 -5.21
CA LEU A 229 55.98 15.50 -4.92
C LEU A 229 55.25 15.75 -3.58
N ALA A 230 55.94 16.21 -2.54
CA ALA A 230 55.36 16.53 -1.25
C ALA A 230 54.44 17.78 -1.33
N GLU A 231 54.84 18.80 -2.05
CA GLU A 231 54.03 19.98 -2.31
C GLU A 231 52.71 19.62 -3.04
N MET A 232 52.82 18.74 -4.09
CA MET A 232 51.63 18.25 -4.81
C MET A 232 50.71 17.45 -3.93
N LYS A 233 51.21 16.65 -3.01
CA LYS A 233 50.32 15.90 -2.05
C LYS A 233 49.53 16.85 -1.16
N VAL A 234 50.14 17.85 -0.60
CA VAL A 234 49.48 18.86 0.21
C VAL A 234 48.39 19.59 -0.60
N LEU A 235 48.72 20.06 -1.80
CA LEU A 235 47.76 20.72 -2.65
C LEU A 235 46.58 19.80 -3.05
N THR A 236 46.87 18.54 -3.35
CA THR A 236 45.83 17.54 -3.66
C THR A 236 44.97 17.27 -2.44
N GLY A 237 45.52 17.18 -1.23
CA GLY A 237 44.79 17.04 0.01
C GLY A 237 43.84 18.20 0.29
N GLU A 238 44.33 19.44 0.08
CA GLU A 238 43.49 20.66 0.18
C GLU A 238 42.32 20.62 -0.79
N HIS A 239 42.57 20.29 -2.07
CA HIS A 239 41.51 20.17 -3.08
C HIS A 239 40.51 19.06 -2.73
N ASN A 240 40.94 17.90 -2.22
CA ASN A 240 40.05 16.83 -1.81
C ASN A 240 39.10 17.25 -0.72
N ILE A 241 39.60 17.99 0.29
CA ILE A 241 38.74 18.52 1.38
C ILE A 241 37.73 19.52 0.81
N GLN A 242 38.16 20.48 -0.02
CA GLN A 242 37.26 21.46 -0.61
C GLN A 242 36.18 20.78 -1.44
N THR A 243 36.54 19.83 -2.29
CA THR A 243 35.60 19.06 -3.10
C THR A 243 34.60 18.30 -2.22
N ALA A 244 35.08 17.66 -1.14
CA ALA A 244 34.21 16.92 -0.23
C ALA A 244 33.23 17.84 0.52
N ILE A 245 33.69 19.04 0.94
CA ILE A 245 32.83 20.05 1.59
C ILE A 245 31.77 20.56 0.59
N HIS A 246 32.13 20.87 -0.65
CA HIS A 246 31.18 21.31 -1.67
C HIS A 246 30.12 20.23 -1.96
N SER A 247 30.53 18.97 -2.07
CA SER A 247 29.61 17.82 -2.25
C SER A 247 28.65 17.70 -1.06
N LEU A 248 29.19 17.73 0.18
CA LEU A 248 28.38 17.62 1.37
C LEU A 248 27.36 18.79 1.50
N ASN A 249 27.78 20.02 1.23
CA ASN A 249 26.88 21.18 1.25
C ASN A 249 25.75 21.05 0.23
N HIS A 250 26.06 20.58 -0.99
CA HIS A 250 25.04 20.28 -1.98
C HIS A 250 24.05 19.24 -1.49
N ASP A 251 24.54 18.12 -0.96
CA ASP A 251 23.69 17.01 -0.53
C ASP A 251 22.86 17.37 0.71
N ILE A 252 23.36 18.21 1.60
CA ILE A 252 22.56 18.77 2.70
C ILE A 252 21.41 19.62 2.13
N ILE A 253 21.66 20.49 1.17
CA ILE A 253 20.59 21.30 0.53
C ILE A 253 19.55 20.38 -0.11
N VAL A 254 19.98 19.34 -0.83
CA VAL A 254 19.07 18.37 -1.45
C VAL A 254 18.23 17.63 -0.41
N PHE A 255 18.85 17.19 0.69
CA PHE A 255 18.16 16.55 1.80
C PHE A 255 17.05 17.44 2.40
N TYR A 256 17.35 18.73 2.60
CA TYR A 256 16.34 19.68 3.09
C TYR A 256 15.25 19.97 2.06
N VAL A 257 15.57 19.99 0.78
CA VAL A 257 14.54 20.09 -0.30
C VAL A 257 13.61 18.88 -0.25
N HIS A 258 14.13 17.65 -0.04
CA HIS A 258 13.28 16.47 0.16
C HIS A 258 12.39 16.60 1.40
N CYS A 259 12.88 17.27 2.45
CA CYS A 259 12.06 17.61 3.61
C CYS A 259 11.10 18.79 3.38
N GLY A 260 11.03 19.36 2.15
CA GLY A 260 10.20 20.52 1.84
C GLY A 260 10.66 21.82 2.51
N LYS A 261 11.95 21.89 2.87
CA LYS A 261 12.57 23.05 3.49
C LYS A 261 13.60 23.67 2.55
N SER A 262 13.73 24.99 2.57
CA SER A 262 14.81 25.68 1.86
C SER A 262 15.84 26.16 2.87
N ILE A 263 17.10 25.82 2.64
CA ILE A 263 18.23 26.31 3.45
C ILE A 263 19.29 26.90 2.52
N THR A 264 20.04 27.86 3.04
CA THR A 264 21.21 28.44 2.37
C THR A 264 22.43 28.15 3.23
N ILE A 265 23.39 27.45 2.69
CA ILE A 265 24.68 27.20 3.35
C ILE A 265 25.67 28.20 2.76
N ASN A 266 26.06 29.18 3.56
CA ASN A 266 27.19 30.02 3.21
C ASN A 266 28.45 29.19 3.42
N ASP A 267 29.50 29.38 2.60
CA ASP A 267 30.76 28.61 2.51
C ASP A 267 31.51 28.34 3.84
N SER A 268 30.83 28.34 4.96
CA SER A 268 31.39 28.04 6.27
C SER A 268 31.44 26.54 6.53
N GLU A 269 32.46 26.10 7.24
CA GLU A 269 32.64 24.71 7.72
C GLU A 269 31.57 24.28 8.75
N ASP A 270 30.50 25.02 8.91
CA ASP A 270 29.44 24.82 9.91
C ASP A 270 28.40 23.77 9.48
N PHE A 271 28.74 22.88 8.51
CA PHE A 271 27.86 21.83 8.01
C PHE A 271 27.30 20.91 9.12
N LEU A 272 28.04 20.71 10.23
CA LEU A 272 27.58 19.94 11.38
C LEU A 272 26.32 20.53 12.04
N LYS A 273 26.08 21.82 11.91
CA LYS A 273 24.89 22.48 12.47
C LYS A 273 23.60 22.12 11.71
N PHE A 274 23.73 21.71 10.45
CA PHE A 274 22.60 21.37 9.60
C PHE A 274 22.26 19.87 9.62
N ILE A 275 23.12 19.03 10.23
CA ILE A 275 22.87 17.59 10.29
C ILE A 275 22.38 17.24 11.70
N PRO A 276 21.14 16.74 11.81
CA PRO A 276 20.60 16.36 13.10
C PRO A 276 21.36 15.15 13.65
N SER A 277 21.97 15.29 14.80
CA SER A 277 22.78 14.25 15.48
C SER A 277 22.01 13.50 16.57
N ASN A 278 20.88 14.04 17.03
CA ASN A 278 20.08 13.45 18.10
C ASN A 278 19.17 12.34 17.59
N ILE A 279 19.76 11.22 17.15
CA ILE A 279 19.06 10.04 16.70
C ILE A 279 18.60 9.22 17.90
N PRO A 280 17.31 8.84 18.01
CA PRO A 280 16.82 8.02 19.10
C PRO A 280 17.47 6.63 19.08
N GLU A 281 17.83 6.13 20.25
CA GLU A 281 18.29 4.75 20.37
C GLU A 281 17.09 3.81 20.41
N VAL A 282 17.02 2.87 19.47
CA VAL A 282 15.95 1.89 19.36
C VAL A 282 16.47 0.49 19.67
N GLN A 283 15.62 -0.32 20.30
CA GLN A 283 15.94 -1.74 20.46
C GLN A 283 15.72 -2.49 19.14
N ALA A 284 16.61 -3.42 18.84
CA ALA A 284 16.49 -4.24 17.66
C ALA A 284 15.36 -5.26 17.80
N LEU A 285 14.47 -5.28 16.84
CA LEU A 285 13.43 -6.27 16.73
C LEU A 285 14.03 -7.63 16.33
N LYS A 286 13.46 -8.71 16.85
CA LYS A 286 13.81 -10.04 16.40
C LYS A 286 12.73 -10.52 15.44
N PHE A 287 13.12 -10.92 14.25
CA PHE A 287 12.21 -11.41 13.23
C PHE A 287 11.32 -12.56 13.71
N ILE A 288 11.87 -13.46 14.57
CA ILE A 288 11.18 -14.63 15.09
C ILE A 288 10.08 -14.29 16.13
N ASP A 289 10.08 -13.10 16.71
CA ASP A 289 9.09 -12.69 17.70
C ASP A 289 7.72 -12.36 17.03
N PHE A 290 7.69 -12.27 15.70
CA PHE A 290 6.48 -12.01 14.94
C PHE A 290 5.79 -13.33 14.51
N PRO A 291 4.45 -13.39 14.53
CA PRO A 291 3.71 -14.58 14.12
C PRO A 291 3.98 -14.95 12.65
N LYS A 292 4.31 -16.21 12.38
CA LYS A 292 4.57 -16.72 11.02
C LYS A 292 3.40 -16.47 10.07
N GLU A 293 2.17 -16.55 10.58
CA GLU A 293 0.94 -16.38 9.81
C GLU A 293 0.76 -14.94 9.30
N LYS A 294 1.42 -13.96 9.95
CA LYS A 294 1.43 -12.55 9.53
C LYS A 294 2.56 -12.22 8.55
N TYR A 295 3.41 -13.19 8.21
CA TYR A 295 4.40 -12.99 7.15
C TYR A 295 3.67 -12.76 5.82
N SER A 296 3.99 -11.65 5.18
CA SER A 296 3.25 -11.09 4.04
C SER A 296 2.98 -12.11 2.92
N GLU A 297 4.00 -12.91 2.55
CA GLU A 297 3.87 -13.91 1.49
C GLU A 297 2.98 -15.09 1.90
N ILE A 298 3.09 -15.57 3.15
CA ILE A 298 2.27 -16.68 3.66
C ILE A 298 0.81 -16.23 3.74
N GLU A 299 0.54 -15.08 4.32
CA GLU A 299 -0.81 -14.55 4.45
C GLU A 299 -1.46 -14.35 3.07
N LYS A 300 -0.73 -13.79 2.10
CA LYS A 300 -1.21 -13.61 0.73
C LYS A 300 -1.50 -14.94 0.03
N ALA A 301 -0.63 -15.93 0.16
CA ALA A 301 -0.81 -17.25 -0.43
C ALA A 301 -2.03 -17.97 0.18
N GLN A 302 -2.19 -17.94 1.50
CA GLN A 302 -3.33 -18.51 2.21
C GLN A 302 -4.64 -17.84 1.83
N TRP A 303 -4.66 -16.50 1.74
CA TRP A 303 -5.84 -15.77 1.32
C TRP A 303 -6.23 -16.12 -0.11
N THR A 304 -5.26 -16.19 -1.04
CA THR A 304 -5.48 -16.56 -2.45
C THR A 304 -6.09 -17.96 -2.56
N HIS A 305 -5.54 -18.94 -1.83
CA HIS A 305 -6.08 -20.30 -1.78
C HIS A 305 -7.51 -20.31 -1.24
N THR A 306 -7.80 -19.56 -0.18
CA THR A 306 -9.12 -19.51 0.45
C THR A 306 -10.16 -18.93 -0.51
N ILE A 307 -9.89 -17.77 -1.14
CA ILE A 307 -10.85 -17.11 -2.03
C ILE A 307 -11.09 -17.91 -3.32
N ASN A 308 -10.03 -18.52 -3.85
CA ASN A 308 -10.15 -19.37 -5.03
C ASN A 308 -10.91 -20.69 -4.73
N SER A 309 -10.70 -21.26 -3.55
CA SER A 309 -11.48 -22.42 -3.08
C SER A 309 -12.97 -22.10 -2.96
N LEU A 310 -13.32 -20.92 -2.41
CA LEU A 310 -14.72 -20.44 -2.38
C LEU A 310 -15.29 -20.27 -3.79
N THR A 311 -14.53 -19.68 -4.70
CA THR A 311 -14.95 -19.50 -6.09
C THR A 311 -15.17 -20.84 -6.79
N ARG A 312 -14.26 -21.80 -6.61
CA ARG A 312 -14.39 -23.17 -7.14
C ARG A 312 -15.61 -23.91 -6.57
N LYS A 313 -15.91 -23.69 -5.28
CA LYS A 313 -17.13 -24.27 -4.67
C LYS A 313 -18.40 -23.68 -5.27
N ALA A 314 -18.42 -22.39 -5.57
CA ALA A 314 -19.54 -21.74 -6.24
C ALA A 314 -19.85 -22.38 -7.61
N ASP A 315 -18.82 -22.66 -8.41
CA ASP A 315 -18.97 -23.26 -9.76
C ASP A 315 -19.53 -24.69 -9.75
N LYS A 316 -19.46 -25.38 -8.60
CA LYS A 316 -20.00 -26.73 -8.44
C LYS A 316 -21.46 -26.76 -7.99
N PHE A 317 -22.02 -25.60 -7.68
CA PHE A 317 -23.34 -25.50 -7.09
C PHE A 317 -24.43 -25.66 -8.16
N PHE A 318 -25.53 -26.33 -7.80
CA PHE A 318 -26.74 -26.28 -8.61
C PHE A 318 -27.51 -24.99 -8.28
N SER A 319 -28.24 -24.45 -9.23
CA SER A 319 -29.15 -23.34 -9.03
C SER A 319 -30.60 -23.81 -9.05
N LEU A 320 -31.41 -23.28 -8.15
CA LEU A 320 -32.84 -23.49 -8.09
C LEU A 320 -33.52 -22.15 -7.87
N GLY A 321 -34.22 -21.67 -8.87
CA GLY A 321 -35.03 -20.45 -8.83
C GLY A 321 -36.52 -20.79 -8.85
N VAL A 322 -37.31 -19.99 -8.16
CA VAL A 322 -38.77 -20.03 -8.22
C VAL A 322 -39.30 -18.66 -8.65
N ASN A 323 -40.36 -18.68 -9.42
CA ASN A 323 -41.06 -17.46 -9.82
C ASN A 323 -42.57 -17.65 -9.72
N GLY A 324 -43.25 -16.58 -9.34
CA GLY A 324 -44.71 -16.47 -9.37
C GLY A 324 -45.10 -15.15 -10.01
N GLY A 325 -46.12 -15.20 -10.82
CA GLY A 325 -46.61 -14.05 -11.56
C GLY A 325 -48.15 -13.93 -11.57
N TYR A 326 -48.60 -12.73 -11.76
CA TYR A 326 -49.98 -12.43 -12.09
C TYR A 326 -50.01 -11.51 -13.31
N THR A 327 -50.70 -11.93 -14.36
CA THR A 327 -50.91 -11.15 -15.58
C THR A 327 -52.35 -10.72 -15.64
N MET A 328 -52.57 -9.41 -15.53
CA MET A 328 -53.87 -8.80 -15.73
C MET A 328 -54.03 -8.47 -17.22
N ASN A 329 -54.97 -9.16 -17.87
CA ASN A 329 -55.31 -8.93 -19.27
C ASN A 329 -56.45 -7.90 -19.36
N ASN A 330 -56.17 -6.81 -20.02
CA ASN A 330 -57.19 -5.74 -20.17
C ASN A 330 -58.01 -5.90 -21.45
N SER A 331 -58.04 -7.15 -21.98
CA SER A 331 -58.79 -7.56 -23.16
C SER A 331 -60.11 -8.22 -22.74
N THR A 332 -61.18 -7.96 -23.46
CA THR A 332 -62.51 -8.60 -23.21
C THR A 332 -62.53 -10.07 -23.60
N THR A 333 -61.49 -10.54 -24.30
CA THR A 333 -61.40 -11.91 -24.83
C THR A 333 -60.37 -12.78 -24.11
N GLU A 334 -59.46 -12.21 -23.37
CA GLU A 334 -58.42 -12.93 -22.65
C GLU A 334 -58.63 -12.82 -21.14
N SER A 335 -58.45 -13.92 -20.41
CA SER A 335 -58.58 -13.98 -18.98
C SER A 335 -57.27 -13.60 -18.30
N ASP A 336 -57.37 -13.08 -17.10
CA ASP A 336 -56.22 -12.90 -16.19
C ASP A 336 -55.57 -14.26 -15.92
N THR A 337 -54.26 -14.29 -15.74
CA THR A 337 -53.53 -15.53 -15.47
C THR A 337 -52.66 -15.44 -14.22
N ILE A 338 -52.62 -16.53 -13.48
CA ILE A 338 -51.62 -16.75 -12.46
C ILE A 338 -50.58 -17.72 -12.99
N ASP A 339 -49.34 -17.30 -12.94
CA ASP A 339 -48.18 -18.07 -13.37
C ASP A 339 -47.33 -18.50 -12.18
N ALA A 340 -46.92 -19.75 -12.11
CA ALA A 340 -45.93 -20.23 -11.17
C ALA A 340 -44.93 -21.10 -11.86
N GLY A 341 -43.66 -20.99 -11.53
CA GLY A 341 -42.63 -21.76 -12.17
C GLY A 341 -41.40 -21.99 -11.28
N PHE A 342 -40.63 -22.98 -11.66
CA PHE A 342 -39.31 -23.20 -11.14
C PHE A 342 -38.32 -23.44 -12.27
N SER A 343 -37.08 -23.03 -12.04
CA SER A 343 -35.96 -23.26 -12.93
C SER A 343 -34.81 -23.88 -12.13
N THR A 344 -34.21 -24.90 -12.66
CA THR A 344 -33.02 -25.50 -12.06
C THR A 344 -31.96 -25.79 -13.12
N THR A 345 -30.70 -25.58 -12.76
CA THR A 345 -29.55 -25.89 -13.61
C THR A 345 -28.58 -26.76 -12.81
N ILE A 346 -28.30 -27.94 -13.36
CA ILE A 346 -27.37 -28.89 -12.77
C ILE A 346 -26.32 -29.26 -13.82
N GLY A 347 -25.11 -28.74 -13.73
CA GLY A 347 -23.98 -29.17 -14.55
C GLY A 347 -24.16 -29.06 -16.07
N GLY A 348 -25.00 -28.12 -16.54
CA GLY A 348 -25.26 -27.92 -17.97
C GLY A 348 -26.55 -28.57 -18.46
N VAL A 349 -27.34 -29.18 -17.58
CA VAL A 349 -28.73 -29.56 -17.81
C VAL A 349 -29.62 -28.50 -17.18
N GLY A 350 -30.38 -27.80 -17.98
CA GLY A 350 -31.41 -26.86 -17.56
C GLY A 350 -32.79 -27.52 -17.59
N LEU A 351 -33.53 -27.43 -16.49
CA LEU A 351 -34.91 -27.87 -16.36
C LEU A 351 -35.75 -26.65 -15.93
N ASN A 352 -36.77 -26.33 -16.71
CA ASN A 352 -37.76 -25.33 -16.36
C ASN A 352 -39.13 -25.96 -16.40
N ALA A 353 -39.91 -25.75 -15.35
CA ALA A 353 -41.31 -26.13 -15.32
C ALA A 353 -42.19 -24.96 -14.89
N GLY A 354 -43.30 -24.80 -15.48
CA GLY A 354 -44.26 -23.73 -15.18
C GLY A 354 -45.69 -24.20 -15.33
N VAL A 355 -46.57 -23.55 -14.59
CA VAL A 355 -48.01 -23.67 -14.70
C VAL A 355 -48.61 -22.27 -14.85
N SER A 356 -49.52 -22.11 -15.77
CA SER A 356 -50.29 -20.91 -15.99
C SER A 356 -51.78 -21.24 -15.85
N VAL A 357 -52.43 -20.55 -14.95
CA VAL A 357 -53.86 -20.82 -14.65
C VAL A 357 -54.67 -19.59 -15.03
N PRO A 358 -55.57 -19.69 -16.01
CA PRO A 358 -56.52 -18.60 -16.34
C PRO A 358 -57.56 -18.44 -15.25
N LEU A 359 -57.89 -17.18 -14.93
CA LEU A 359 -58.92 -16.83 -13.95
C LEU A 359 -60.17 -16.29 -14.65
N GLY A 360 -61.36 -16.64 -14.15
CA GLY A 360 -62.62 -16.05 -14.58
C GLY A 360 -63.22 -16.64 -15.87
N ARG A 361 -62.83 -17.83 -16.24
CA ARG A 361 -63.48 -18.62 -17.30
C ARG A 361 -64.29 -19.76 -16.71
N ASP A 362 -65.40 -20.10 -17.39
CA ASP A 362 -66.24 -21.26 -17.01
C ASP A 362 -65.48 -22.59 -17.17
N ASP A 363 -64.49 -22.64 -18.07
CA ASP A 363 -63.60 -23.78 -18.25
C ASP A 363 -62.23 -23.55 -17.62
N PHE A 364 -61.92 -24.34 -16.59
CA PHE A 364 -60.60 -24.35 -15.97
C PHE A 364 -59.61 -25.11 -16.87
N THR A 365 -58.76 -24.36 -17.58
CA THR A 365 -57.78 -24.92 -18.52
C THR A 365 -56.36 -24.51 -18.18
N PRO A 366 -55.71 -25.13 -17.15
CA PRO A 366 -54.35 -24.80 -16.79
C PRO A 366 -53.37 -25.27 -17.90
N ALA A 367 -52.41 -24.42 -18.25
CA ALA A 367 -51.35 -24.75 -19.17
C ALA A 367 -50.08 -25.14 -18.38
N PHE A 368 -49.54 -26.31 -18.69
CA PHE A 368 -48.28 -26.77 -18.10
C PHE A 368 -47.17 -26.66 -19.13
N THR A 369 -46.06 -26.07 -18.74
CA THR A 369 -44.85 -26.00 -19.57
C THR A 369 -43.72 -26.76 -18.88
N LEU A 370 -43.08 -27.63 -19.64
CA LEU A 370 -41.85 -28.31 -19.18
C LEU A 370 -40.81 -28.20 -20.30
N SER A 371 -39.68 -27.62 -19.98
CA SER A 371 -38.55 -27.56 -20.92
C SER A 371 -37.31 -28.15 -20.29
N CYS A 372 -36.59 -28.95 -21.09
CA CYS A 372 -35.32 -29.51 -20.73
C CYS A 372 -34.30 -29.11 -21.80
N SER A 373 -33.22 -28.52 -21.38
CA SER A 373 -32.10 -28.19 -22.26
C SER A 373 -30.84 -28.95 -21.83
N VAL A 374 -30.18 -29.59 -22.76
CA VAL A 374 -28.94 -30.34 -22.51
C VAL A 374 -27.88 -29.88 -23.49
N SER A 375 -26.75 -29.45 -23.00
CA SER A 375 -25.59 -29.09 -23.81
C SER A 375 -24.50 -30.16 -23.66
N PRO A 376 -24.30 -31.05 -24.66
CA PRO A 376 -23.28 -32.11 -24.55
C PRO A 376 -21.86 -31.58 -24.31
N ASN A 377 -21.51 -30.44 -24.90
CA ASN A 377 -20.20 -29.81 -24.73
C ASN A 377 -19.97 -29.31 -23.31
N SER A 378 -21.03 -29.04 -22.52
CA SER A 378 -20.89 -28.57 -21.16
C SER A 378 -20.37 -29.67 -20.23
N PHE A 379 -20.66 -30.94 -20.50
CA PHE A 379 -20.08 -32.06 -19.71
C PHE A 379 -18.58 -32.19 -19.95
N ILE A 380 -18.11 -32.05 -21.19
CA ILE A 380 -16.68 -32.09 -21.52
C ILE A 380 -15.96 -30.90 -20.90
N LYS A 381 -16.53 -29.70 -21.08
CA LYS A 381 -15.99 -28.48 -20.44
C LYS A 381 -15.92 -28.62 -18.93
N ARG A 382 -16.94 -29.19 -18.29
CA ARG A 382 -16.95 -29.42 -16.84
C ARG A 382 -15.81 -30.34 -16.39
N SER A 383 -15.61 -31.46 -17.10
CA SER A 383 -14.50 -32.37 -16.80
C SER A 383 -13.13 -31.69 -16.90
N ILE A 384 -12.95 -30.87 -17.94
CA ILE A 384 -11.72 -30.05 -18.11
C ILE A 384 -11.58 -29.05 -16.97
N THR A 385 -12.66 -28.34 -16.63
CA THR A 385 -12.66 -27.33 -15.54
C THR A 385 -12.34 -27.98 -14.20
N GLU A 386 -12.94 -29.13 -13.88
CA GLU A 386 -12.68 -29.86 -12.63
C GLU A 386 -11.20 -30.29 -12.53
N LYS A 387 -10.63 -30.76 -13.66
CA LYS A 387 -9.21 -31.12 -13.72
C LYS A 387 -8.31 -29.89 -13.57
N THR A 388 -8.66 -28.77 -14.22
CA THR A 388 -7.96 -27.49 -14.06
C THR A 388 -8.01 -27.03 -12.59
N TYR A 389 -9.17 -27.11 -11.96
CA TYR A 389 -9.30 -26.73 -10.55
C TYR A 389 -8.44 -27.60 -9.62
N SER A 390 -8.34 -28.90 -9.88
CA SER A 390 -7.47 -29.79 -9.11
C SER A 390 -5.99 -29.44 -9.29
N LEU A 391 -5.56 -29.09 -10.49
CA LEU A 391 -4.18 -28.67 -10.76
C LEU A 391 -3.88 -27.30 -10.11
N THR A 392 -4.80 -26.35 -10.23
CA THR A 392 -4.67 -25.05 -9.57
C THR A 392 -4.60 -25.16 -8.05
N ASP A 393 -5.41 -26.04 -7.45
CA ASP A 393 -5.38 -26.30 -6.01
C ASP A 393 -4.02 -26.85 -5.56
N GLN A 394 -3.45 -27.78 -6.33
CA GLN A 394 -2.11 -28.30 -6.09
C GLN A 394 -1.04 -27.20 -6.21
N GLN A 395 -1.16 -26.34 -7.21
CA GLN A 395 -0.25 -25.20 -7.40
C GLN A 395 -0.31 -24.25 -6.21
N GLU A 396 -1.52 -23.86 -5.77
CA GLU A 396 -1.72 -22.97 -4.61
C GLU A 396 -1.12 -23.55 -3.32
N VAL A 397 -1.23 -24.87 -3.11
CA VAL A 397 -0.57 -25.56 -1.98
C VAL A 397 0.95 -25.48 -2.09
N LEU A 398 1.52 -25.57 -3.31
CA LEU A 398 2.96 -25.39 -3.53
C LEU A 398 3.38 -23.95 -3.29
N ASP A 399 2.56 -22.98 -3.68
CA ASP A 399 2.82 -21.55 -3.42
C ASP A 399 2.88 -21.25 -1.92
N ILE A 400 1.98 -21.85 -1.11
CA ILE A 400 2.03 -21.75 0.36
C ILE A 400 3.35 -22.35 0.89
N LYS A 401 3.75 -23.53 0.41
CA LYS A 401 5.02 -24.15 0.82
C LYS A 401 6.23 -23.30 0.43
N THR A 402 6.20 -22.69 -0.74
CA THR A 402 7.26 -21.77 -1.19
C THR A 402 7.34 -20.55 -0.27
N ALA A 403 6.21 -19.95 0.07
CA ALA A 403 6.16 -18.84 1.03
C ALA A 403 6.68 -19.24 2.42
N GLU A 404 6.42 -20.48 2.87
CA GLU A 404 6.99 -21.01 4.12
C GLU A 404 8.51 -21.22 4.04
N GLN A 405 9.03 -21.65 2.89
CA GLN A 405 10.48 -21.78 2.69
C GLN A 405 11.14 -20.39 2.69
N ASN A 406 10.53 -19.41 2.02
CA ASN A 406 10.99 -18.02 2.02
C ASN A 406 11.03 -17.43 3.44
N TYR A 407 10.00 -17.68 4.24
CA TYR A 407 9.97 -17.31 5.66
C TYR A 407 11.15 -17.90 6.43
N ASN A 408 11.40 -19.21 6.27
CA ASN A 408 12.51 -19.89 6.97
C ASN A 408 13.86 -19.31 6.55
N THR A 409 14.05 -18.96 5.28
CA THR A 409 15.25 -18.28 4.77
C THR A 409 15.37 -16.90 5.38
N ALA A 410 14.29 -16.11 5.39
CA ALA A 410 14.25 -14.78 5.98
C ALA A 410 14.60 -14.80 7.49
N VAL A 411 14.12 -15.81 8.24
CA VAL A 411 14.50 -15.99 9.66
C VAL A 411 16.02 -16.10 9.83
N VAL A 412 16.69 -16.87 8.96
CA VAL A 412 18.16 -17.04 9.01
C VAL A 412 18.86 -15.72 8.65
N ASP A 413 18.43 -15.09 7.58
CA ASP A 413 19.05 -13.86 7.06
C ASP A 413 18.93 -12.69 8.04
N TYR A 414 17.73 -12.47 8.59
CA TYR A 414 17.50 -11.42 9.57
C TYR A 414 18.21 -11.70 10.90
N ARG A 415 18.30 -12.98 11.31
CA ARG A 415 19.09 -13.35 12.48
C ARG A 415 20.57 -13.04 12.28
N GLN A 416 21.13 -13.37 11.12
CA GLN A 416 22.54 -13.08 10.80
C GLN A 416 22.78 -11.55 10.73
N SER A 417 21.88 -10.82 10.10
CA SER A 417 21.96 -9.35 10.02
C SER A 417 21.92 -8.71 11.42
N LEU A 418 21.08 -9.20 12.31
CA LEU A 418 21.03 -8.73 13.70
C LEU A 418 22.32 -9.02 14.47
N ILE A 419 22.91 -10.20 14.28
CA ILE A 419 24.21 -10.55 14.90
C ILE A 419 25.29 -9.59 14.42
N ASN A 420 25.36 -9.34 13.11
CA ASN A 420 26.34 -8.44 12.51
C ASN A 420 26.18 -7.00 13.02
N LEU A 421 24.94 -6.48 13.11
CA LEU A 421 24.65 -5.14 13.63
C LEU A 421 25.05 -4.99 15.09
N LYS A 422 24.78 -5.99 15.92
CA LYS A 422 25.20 -5.97 17.33
C LYS A 422 26.71 -5.98 17.47
N TRP A 423 27.38 -6.85 16.73
CA TRP A 423 28.83 -6.89 16.71
C TRP A 423 29.45 -5.57 16.25
N GLU A 424 28.89 -4.95 15.20
CA GLU A 424 29.34 -3.63 14.71
C GLU A 424 29.12 -2.55 15.78
N LYS A 425 27.96 -2.53 16.46
CA LYS A 425 27.68 -1.59 17.58
C LYS A 425 28.73 -1.72 18.68
N ASP A 426 28.98 -2.95 19.14
CA ASP A 426 29.93 -3.19 20.24
C ASP A 426 31.36 -2.82 19.80
N SER A 427 31.79 -3.20 18.61
CA SER A 427 33.11 -2.86 18.07
C SER A 427 33.31 -1.35 17.92
N VAL A 428 32.29 -0.62 17.43
CA VAL A 428 32.38 0.85 17.29
C VAL A 428 32.42 1.52 18.66
N LYS A 429 31.62 1.02 19.62
CA LYS A 429 31.62 1.56 20.99
C LYS A 429 32.98 1.35 21.69
N ASP A 430 33.54 0.12 21.63
CA ASP A 430 34.84 -0.18 22.22
C ASP A 430 35.95 0.70 21.61
N SER A 431 35.88 0.91 20.29
CA SER A 431 36.83 1.80 19.60
C SER A 431 36.65 3.26 20.01
N PHE A 432 35.41 3.74 20.13
CA PHE A 432 35.14 5.11 20.61
C PHE A 432 35.69 5.34 22.02
N ASP A 433 35.42 4.43 22.95
CA ASP A 433 35.90 4.52 24.34
C ASP A 433 37.44 4.52 24.40
N LEU A 434 38.11 3.75 23.53
CA LEU A 434 39.54 3.73 23.43
C LEU A 434 40.10 5.05 22.89
N TYR A 435 39.54 5.57 21.79
CA TYR A 435 40.01 6.82 21.19
C TYR A 435 39.69 8.02 22.03
N GLN A 436 38.59 8.03 22.79
CA GLN A 436 38.30 9.08 23.77
C GLN A 436 39.37 9.14 24.86
N LYS A 437 39.70 8.01 25.49
CA LYS A 437 40.78 7.94 26.48
C LYS A 437 42.12 8.36 25.91
N ASN A 438 42.43 7.92 24.70
CA ASN A 438 43.69 8.29 24.03
C ASN A 438 43.75 9.80 23.77
N GLU A 439 42.66 10.44 23.34
CA GLU A 439 42.60 11.90 23.14
C GLU A 439 42.81 12.63 24.47
N GLU A 440 42.13 12.20 25.56
CA GLU A 440 42.27 12.79 26.89
C GLU A 440 43.70 12.71 27.40
N ASP A 441 44.40 11.60 27.21
CA ASP A 441 45.78 11.41 27.65
C ASP A 441 46.76 12.22 26.77
N LEU A 442 46.55 12.20 25.44
CA LEU A 442 47.41 12.98 24.54
C LEU A 442 47.20 14.50 24.73
N LEU A 443 46.01 14.96 25.06
CA LEU A 443 45.78 16.36 25.43
C LEU A 443 46.59 16.78 26.65
N LYS A 444 46.71 15.93 27.69
CA LYS A 444 47.53 16.17 28.88
C LYS A 444 49.00 16.26 28.49
N TYR A 445 49.50 15.28 27.72
CA TYR A 445 50.90 15.24 27.29
C TYR A 445 51.24 16.36 26.30
N TYR A 446 50.31 16.79 25.44
CA TYR A 446 50.49 17.95 24.58
C TYR A 446 50.64 19.24 25.38
N LYS A 447 49.79 19.44 26.40
CA LYS A 447 49.91 20.59 27.30
C LYS A 447 51.22 20.60 28.08
N MET A 448 51.83 19.44 28.33
CA MET A 448 53.14 19.28 28.97
C MET A 448 54.31 19.39 27.97
N GLY A 449 54.03 19.53 26.67
CA GLY A 449 55.06 19.56 25.60
C GLY A 449 55.72 18.21 25.32
N ILE A 450 55.14 17.09 25.76
CA ILE A 450 55.72 15.75 25.64
C ILE A 450 55.40 15.13 24.27
N VAL A 451 54.21 15.40 23.75
CA VAL A 451 53.73 14.91 22.44
C VAL A 451 53.56 16.03 21.45
N THR A 452 53.61 15.70 20.17
CA THR A 452 53.45 16.66 19.09
C THR A 452 51.99 17.05 18.88
N GLN A 453 51.76 18.21 18.29
CA GLN A 453 50.42 18.63 17.86
C GLN A 453 49.79 17.62 16.92
N SER A 454 50.57 16.96 16.07
CA SER A 454 50.16 15.92 15.17
C SER A 454 49.48 14.74 15.87
N GLU A 455 50.12 14.23 16.91
CA GLU A 455 49.63 13.07 17.64
C GLU A 455 48.30 13.42 18.35
N TYR A 456 48.19 14.62 18.91
CA TYR A 456 46.94 15.09 19.54
C TYR A 456 45.79 15.25 18.47
N TYR A 457 46.05 15.94 17.34
CA TYR A 457 45.04 16.11 16.31
C TYR A 457 44.61 14.78 15.66
N SER A 458 45.52 13.85 15.51
CA SER A 458 45.20 12.49 15.03
C SER A 458 44.23 11.76 15.98
N ALA A 459 44.47 11.85 17.29
CA ALA A 459 43.60 11.26 18.30
C ALA A 459 42.20 11.92 18.29
N MET A 460 42.16 13.25 18.23
CA MET A 460 40.92 14.01 18.15
C MET A 460 40.09 13.64 16.91
N ASN A 461 40.72 13.59 15.74
CA ASN A 461 40.03 13.20 14.51
C ASN A 461 39.47 11.75 14.57
N ASN A 462 40.26 10.82 15.13
CA ASN A 462 39.80 9.44 15.28
C ASN A 462 38.60 9.34 16.24
N ARG A 463 38.62 10.07 17.36
CA ARG A 463 37.46 10.11 18.26
C ARG A 463 36.22 10.67 17.56
N GLN A 464 36.34 11.80 16.84
CA GLN A 464 35.22 12.38 16.07
C GLN A 464 34.67 11.41 15.01
N LEU A 465 35.53 10.70 14.30
CA LEU A 465 35.14 9.68 13.31
C LEU A 465 34.30 8.56 13.97
N TYR A 466 34.74 8.06 15.13
CA TYR A 466 33.99 7.01 15.83
C TYR A 466 32.72 7.53 16.51
N GLU A 467 32.66 8.78 16.93
CA GLU A 467 31.44 9.45 17.39
C GLU A 467 30.37 9.47 16.29
N VAL A 468 30.73 9.85 15.08
CA VAL A 468 29.82 9.80 13.92
C VAL A 468 29.42 8.36 13.58
N LYS A 469 30.33 7.39 13.66
CA LYS A 469 29.99 5.96 13.47
C LYS A 469 28.99 5.45 14.52
N MET A 470 29.03 5.94 15.75
CA MET A 470 28.02 5.60 16.76
C MET A 470 26.62 6.10 16.35
N ILE A 471 26.53 7.29 15.77
CA ILE A 471 25.27 7.84 15.25
C ILE A 471 24.78 7.01 14.07
N ILE A 472 25.67 6.66 13.12
CA ILE A 472 25.36 5.79 11.99
C ILE A 472 24.81 4.43 12.45
N ASN A 473 25.40 3.85 13.49
CA ASN A 473 24.89 2.58 14.03
C ASN A 473 23.47 2.69 14.56
N LYS A 474 23.10 3.80 15.23
CA LYS A 474 21.71 4.02 15.65
C LYS A 474 20.75 4.03 14.44
N ILE A 475 21.15 4.70 13.37
CA ILE A 475 20.39 4.71 12.09
C ILE A 475 20.21 3.29 11.53
N LYS A 476 21.28 2.51 11.47
CA LYS A 476 21.24 1.12 10.97
C LYS A 476 20.24 0.24 11.75
N PHE A 477 20.11 0.45 13.07
CA PHE A 477 19.11 -0.24 13.87
C PHE A 477 17.68 0.18 13.51
N ILE A 478 17.42 1.45 13.23
CA ILE A 478 16.12 1.95 12.79
C ILE A 478 15.78 1.35 11.42
N VAL A 479 16.72 1.40 10.48
CA VAL A 479 16.56 0.83 9.13
C VAL A 479 16.28 -0.68 9.20
N TYR A 480 17.05 -1.42 10.00
CA TYR A 480 16.81 -2.85 10.22
C TYR A 480 15.43 -3.13 10.78
N ASN A 481 14.97 -2.36 11.77
CA ASN A 481 13.64 -2.53 12.36
C ASN A 481 12.54 -2.27 11.32
N ASN A 482 12.71 -1.26 10.45
CA ASN A 482 11.76 -0.97 9.38
C ASN A 482 11.74 -2.09 8.33
N ASP A 483 12.90 -2.67 8.00
CA ASP A 483 12.98 -3.82 7.10
C ASP A 483 12.27 -5.05 7.70
N VAL A 484 12.46 -5.34 8.99
CA VAL A 484 11.72 -6.43 9.65
C VAL A 484 10.22 -6.17 9.64
N LYS A 485 9.77 -4.96 10.00
CA LYS A 485 8.34 -4.61 10.01
C LYS A 485 7.70 -4.71 8.63
N SER A 486 8.42 -4.36 7.56
CA SER A 486 7.91 -4.41 6.19
C SER A 486 7.60 -5.82 5.69
N GLN A 487 8.18 -6.86 6.32
CA GLN A 487 7.94 -8.26 5.95
C GLN A 487 6.62 -8.80 6.49
N PHE A 488 6.02 -8.14 7.47
CA PHE A 488 4.81 -8.60 8.13
C PHE A 488 3.62 -7.67 7.88
N VAL A 489 2.43 -8.23 7.91
CA VAL A 489 1.17 -7.50 7.74
C VAL A 489 0.42 -7.42 9.06
N ASP A 490 -0.38 -6.33 9.22
CA ASP A 490 -1.27 -6.12 10.37
C ASP A 490 -0.54 -6.29 11.73
N LEU A 491 0.66 -5.73 11.82
CA LEU A 491 1.35 -5.65 13.10
C LEU A 491 0.56 -4.70 14.01
N GLU A 492 -0.11 -5.26 15.00
CA GLU A 492 -0.50 -4.50 16.18
C GLU A 492 0.79 -4.04 16.83
N THR A 493 0.88 -2.76 17.13
CA THR A 493 2.12 -2.16 17.64
C THR A 493 2.59 -2.88 18.89
N ALA A 494 3.87 -3.15 18.95
CA ALA A 494 4.55 -3.82 20.07
C ALA A 494 4.36 -3.12 21.44
N ASP A 495 3.75 -1.93 21.46
CA ASP A 495 3.44 -1.18 22.71
C ASP A 495 2.26 -1.81 23.49
N SER A 496 1.47 -2.72 22.89
CA SER A 496 0.41 -3.43 23.60
C SER A 496 0.88 -4.76 24.26
N MET A 497 2.14 -5.14 24.07
CA MET A 497 2.72 -6.34 24.69
C MET A 497 3.59 -6.03 25.95
N GLN A 498 3.62 -4.78 26.38
CA GLN A 498 4.36 -4.35 27.60
C GLN A 498 3.44 -3.80 28.71
N GLU A 499 2.12 -4.05 28.67
CA GLU A 499 1.22 -3.88 29.82
C GLU A 499 0.90 -5.21 30.53
#